data_38e78ab5c96ad288f0e3cea971439091
#
_entry.id   38e78ab5c96ad288f0e3cea971439091
#
_cell.length_a   1.000
_cell.length_b   1.000
_cell.length_c   1.000
_cell.angle_alpha   90.00
_cell.angle_beta   90.00
_cell.angle_gamma   90.00
#
_symmetry.space_group_name_H-M   'P 1'
#
loop_
_entity.id
_entity.type
_entity.pdbx_description
1 polymer ?
#
loop_
_entity_poly.entity_id
_entity_poly.type
_entity_poly.pdbx_seq_one_letter_code
_entity_poly.pdbx_strand_id
1 'polypeptide(L)'
;MGLVFVMLAVISQAQITEGNDGKYYAENNALYNGTYKEYYTEGNVRMVMNLTNGVADGKAMIYFQNGNLKESRSYKAGKFDGLWTTYNNQGVKIAQASYTNSKKDGKWYIWDGNSVLRYEMQYTMGQKTGTWKEWDEKGSLVKERHF
;
A
#
# COMPACT_ATOMS: atom_id res chain seq x y z
N MET A 1 24.85 -8.27 48.18
CA MET A 1 24.98 -8.15 46.70
C MET A 1 23.73 -8.78 46.09
N GLY A 2 22.73 -7.97 45.81
CA GLY A 2 21.44 -8.45 45.25
C GLY A 2 21.51 -8.52 43.74
N LEU A 3 21.25 -9.71 43.16
CA LEU A 3 21.07 -9.90 41.73
C LEU A 3 19.71 -9.30 41.33
N VAL A 4 19.74 -8.21 40.58
CA VAL A 4 18.55 -7.68 39.90
C VAL A 4 18.33 -8.52 38.65
N PHE A 5 17.34 -9.43 38.66
CA PHE A 5 16.82 -10.07 37.48
C PHE A 5 16.01 -9.05 36.67
N VAL A 6 16.59 -8.53 35.61
CA VAL A 6 15.83 -7.81 34.61
C VAL A 6 15.03 -8.85 33.82
N MET A 7 13.74 -9.03 34.13
CA MET A 7 12.80 -9.73 33.26
C MET A 7 12.62 -8.88 31.99
N LEU A 8 13.28 -9.27 30.92
CA LEU A 8 12.88 -8.85 29.58
C LEU A 8 11.49 -9.43 29.33
N ALA A 9 10.48 -8.59 29.43
CA ALA A 9 9.15 -8.93 28.95
C ALA A 9 9.25 -9.13 27.42
N VAL A 10 9.35 -10.37 26.98
CA VAL A 10 9.09 -10.75 25.59
C VAL A 10 7.60 -10.47 25.40
N ILE A 11 7.26 -9.35 24.76
CA ILE A 11 5.90 -9.10 24.30
C ILE A 11 5.69 -10.11 23.17
N SER A 12 5.10 -11.26 23.50
CA SER A 12 4.59 -12.21 22.52
C SER A 12 3.54 -11.47 21.69
N GLN A 13 3.91 -11.12 20.46
CA GLN A 13 2.93 -10.64 19.51
C GLN A 13 2.01 -11.81 19.21
N ALA A 14 0.70 -11.66 19.50
CA ALA A 14 -0.31 -12.66 19.19
C ALA A 14 -0.10 -13.13 17.73
N GLN A 15 -0.03 -14.46 17.54
CA GLN A 15 0.24 -15.02 16.21
C GLN A 15 -1.00 -14.83 15.34
N ILE A 16 -0.90 -13.89 14.39
CA ILE A 16 -1.94 -13.64 13.38
C ILE A 16 -1.56 -14.44 12.15
N THR A 17 -2.48 -15.25 11.64
CA THR A 17 -2.26 -16.10 10.46
C THR A 17 -3.22 -15.73 9.33
N GLU A 18 -2.71 -15.77 8.10
CA GLU A 18 -3.54 -15.65 6.90
C GLU A 18 -4.08 -17.03 6.53
N GLY A 19 -5.40 -17.13 6.41
CA GLY A 19 -6.08 -18.36 6.00
C GLY A 19 -6.11 -18.53 4.47
N ASN A 20 -6.47 -19.74 4.02
CA ASN A 20 -6.59 -20.06 2.59
C ASN A 20 -7.69 -19.25 1.87
N ASP A 21 -8.59 -18.62 2.62
CA ASP A 21 -9.63 -17.71 2.10
C ASP A 21 -9.15 -16.25 1.98
N GLY A 22 -7.85 -16.00 2.25
CA GLY A 22 -7.23 -14.69 2.21
C GLY A 22 -7.63 -13.76 3.36
N LYS A 23 -8.22 -14.31 4.43
CA LYS A 23 -8.53 -13.54 5.64
C LYS A 23 -7.52 -13.81 6.75
N TYR A 24 -7.41 -12.87 7.65
CA TYR A 24 -6.50 -12.92 8.79
C TYR A 24 -7.24 -13.34 10.07
N TYR A 25 -6.64 -14.27 10.80
CA TYR A 25 -7.21 -14.90 12.00
C TYR A 25 -6.28 -14.71 13.19
N ALA A 26 -6.86 -14.53 14.37
CA ALA A 26 -6.17 -14.59 15.64
C ALA A 26 -5.94 -16.05 16.08
N GLU A 27 -5.12 -16.27 17.12
CA GLU A 27 -4.79 -17.61 17.64
C GLU A 27 -6.02 -18.48 17.99
N ASN A 28 -7.13 -17.86 18.36
CA ASN A 28 -8.40 -18.54 18.69
C ASN A 28 -9.26 -18.80 17.45
N ASN A 29 -8.72 -18.69 16.24
CA ASN A 29 -9.42 -18.82 14.96
C ASN A 29 -10.57 -17.80 14.74
N ALA A 30 -10.62 -16.74 15.53
CA ALA A 30 -11.54 -15.64 15.25
C ALA A 30 -10.96 -14.70 14.18
N LEU A 31 -11.83 -14.10 13.36
CA LEU A 31 -11.43 -13.07 12.39
C LEU A 31 -10.74 -11.92 13.13
N TYR A 32 -9.55 -11.55 12.70
CA TYR A 32 -8.73 -10.55 13.38
C TYR A 32 -9.26 -9.13 13.11
N ASN A 33 -9.27 -8.33 14.17
CA ASN A 33 -9.55 -6.91 14.13
C ASN A 33 -8.40 -6.15 14.79
N GLY A 34 -7.78 -5.23 14.09
CA GLY A 34 -6.67 -4.44 14.60
C GLY A 34 -5.57 -4.18 13.58
N THR A 35 -4.43 -3.72 14.08
CA THR A 35 -3.25 -3.46 13.24
C THR A 35 -2.43 -4.72 13.07
N TYR A 36 -2.21 -5.11 11.81
CA TYR A 36 -1.31 -6.20 11.42
C TYR A 36 0.02 -5.62 10.95
N LYS A 37 1.13 -6.27 11.33
CA LYS A 37 2.48 -5.89 10.90
C LYS A 37 3.21 -7.11 10.37
N GLU A 38 3.92 -6.89 9.27
CA GLU A 38 4.93 -7.82 8.76
C GLU A 38 6.31 -7.20 8.85
N TYR A 39 7.31 -8.06 8.95
CA TYR A 39 8.71 -7.66 9.09
C TYR A 39 9.57 -8.34 8.03
N TYR A 40 10.64 -7.67 7.65
CA TYR A 40 11.73 -8.29 6.93
C TYR A 40 12.53 -9.22 7.86
N THR A 41 13.34 -10.10 7.29
CA THR A 41 14.18 -11.05 8.06
C THR A 41 15.08 -10.35 9.07
N GLU A 42 15.57 -9.15 8.74
CA GLU A 42 16.41 -8.31 9.59
C GLU A 42 15.63 -7.54 10.68
N GLY A 43 14.32 -7.72 10.76
CA GLY A 43 13.46 -7.16 11.80
C GLY A 43 12.86 -5.79 11.48
N ASN A 44 13.20 -5.16 10.37
CA ASN A 44 12.57 -3.90 9.94
C ASN A 44 11.13 -4.17 9.47
N VAL A 45 10.23 -3.21 9.74
CA VAL A 45 8.84 -3.29 9.30
C VAL A 45 8.76 -3.32 7.78
N ARG A 46 8.09 -4.34 7.22
CA ARG A 46 7.80 -4.49 5.79
C ARG A 46 6.43 -3.94 5.43
N MET A 47 5.44 -4.20 6.26
CA MET A 47 4.05 -3.77 6.02
C MET A 47 3.34 -3.50 7.35
N VAL A 48 2.47 -2.47 7.32
CA VAL A 48 1.49 -2.19 8.38
C VAL A 48 0.15 -2.01 7.71
N MET A 49 -0.88 -2.69 8.15
CA MET A 49 -2.25 -2.49 7.69
C MET A 49 -3.27 -2.64 8.81
N ASN A 50 -4.42 -2.01 8.64
CA ASN A 50 -5.55 -2.20 9.52
C ASN A 50 -6.48 -3.28 8.96
N LEU A 51 -6.93 -4.15 9.86
CA LEU A 51 -7.84 -5.26 9.55
C LEU A 51 -9.16 -5.09 10.32
N THR A 52 -10.25 -5.33 9.64
CA THR A 52 -11.59 -5.42 10.21
C THR A 52 -12.25 -6.71 9.71
N ASN A 53 -12.70 -7.56 10.63
CA ASN A 53 -13.24 -8.89 10.29
C ASN A 53 -12.31 -9.71 9.38
N GLY A 54 -11.01 -9.67 9.68
CA GLY A 54 -9.97 -10.41 8.97
C GLY A 54 -9.61 -9.87 7.58
N VAL A 55 -10.17 -8.76 7.12
CA VAL A 55 -9.85 -8.17 5.82
C VAL A 55 -9.30 -6.76 5.96
N ALA A 56 -8.47 -6.32 5.01
CA ALA A 56 -7.92 -4.97 5.00
C ALA A 56 -9.04 -3.92 4.96
N ASP A 57 -9.00 -2.96 5.88
CA ASP A 57 -9.94 -1.83 5.97
C ASP A 57 -9.20 -0.58 6.43
N GLY A 58 -9.24 0.48 5.64
CA GLY A 58 -8.42 1.67 5.85
C GLY A 58 -7.11 1.63 5.06
N LYS A 59 -6.03 2.19 5.63
CA LYS A 59 -4.73 2.28 4.95
C LYS A 59 -3.84 1.07 5.24
N ALA A 60 -3.11 0.64 4.20
CA ALA A 60 -1.95 -0.23 4.32
C ALA A 60 -0.71 0.52 3.84
N MET A 61 0.36 0.45 4.62
CA MET A 61 1.66 1.08 4.35
C MET A 61 2.69 -0.02 4.14
N ILE A 62 3.38 0.01 3.01
CA ILE A 62 4.43 -0.94 2.66
C ILE A 62 5.75 -0.17 2.59
N TYR A 63 6.80 -0.72 3.15
CA TYR A 63 8.10 -0.07 3.28
C TYR A 63 9.17 -0.84 2.53
N PHE A 64 10.19 -0.14 2.09
CA PHE A 64 11.46 -0.74 1.68
C PHE A 64 12.24 -1.22 2.91
N GLN A 65 13.24 -2.08 2.70
CA GLN A 65 14.09 -2.59 3.78
C GLN A 65 14.86 -1.48 4.50
N ASN A 66 15.17 -0.35 3.83
CA ASN A 66 15.79 0.82 4.43
C ASN A 66 14.83 1.68 5.29
N GLY A 67 13.55 1.26 5.42
CA GLY A 67 12.53 1.97 6.20
C GLY A 67 11.76 3.05 5.45
N ASN A 68 12.16 3.39 4.22
CA ASN A 68 11.42 4.38 3.41
C ASN A 68 10.09 3.79 2.94
N LEU A 69 9.06 4.64 2.88
CA LEU A 69 7.74 4.25 2.38
C LEU A 69 7.85 3.87 0.90
N LYS A 70 7.39 2.67 0.56
CA LYS A 70 7.30 2.16 -0.81
C LYS A 70 5.92 2.37 -1.42
N GLU A 71 4.87 2.04 -0.65
CA GLU A 71 3.50 2.17 -1.11
C GLU A 71 2.56 2.56 0.04
N SER A 72 1.55 3.35 -0.30
CA SER A 72 0.38 3.59 0.55
C SER A 72 -0.86 3.19 -0.24
N ARG A 73 -1.63 2.24 0.28
CA ARG A 73 -2.84 1.69 -0.33
C ARG A 73 -4.04 1.97 0.56
N SER A 74 -5.18 2.27 -0.05
CA SER A 74 -6.44 2.42 0.67
C SER A 74 -7.36 1.25 0.37
N TYR A 75 -8.00 0.73 1.42
CA TYR A 75 -8.91 -0.41 1.36
C TYR A 75 -10.25 -0.08 2.03
N LYS A 76 -11.30 -0.74 1.56
CA LYS A 76 -12.61 -0.77 2.20
C LYS A 76 -13.15 -2.20 2.10
N ALA A 77 -13.38 -2.83 3.25
CA ALA A 77 -13.90 -4.20 3.34
C ALA A 77 -13.14 -5.19 2.42
N GLY A 78 -11.79 -5.18 2.46
CA GLY A 78 -10.90 -6.05 1.68
C GLY A 78 -10.69 -5.66 0.22
N LYS A 79 -11.35 -4.62 -0.28
CA LYS A 79 -11.23 -4.16 -1.68
C LYS A 79 -10.38 -2.89 -1.75
N PHE A 80 -9.63 -2.72 -2.85
CA PHE A 80 -9.00 -1.43 -3.13
C PHE A 80 -10.07 -0.36 -3.28
N ASP A 81 -10.00 0.68 -2.47
CA ASP A 81 -10.95 1.80 -2.48
C ASP A 81 -10.24 3.07 -2.05
N GLY A 82 -10.16 4.06 -2.94
CA GLY A 82 -9.41 5.28 -2.74
C GLY A 82 -8.03 5.27 -3.42
N LEU A 83 -7.07 5.99 -2.86
CA LEU A 83 -5.76 6.22 -3.47
C LEU A 83 -4.77 5.11 -3.15
N TRP A 84 -3.97 4.79 -4.17
CA TRP A 84 -2.77 3.99 -4.08
C TRP A 84 -1.60 4.81 -4.61
N THR A 85 -0.61 5.08 -3.76
CA THR A 85 0.56 5.88 -4.08
C THR A 85 1.81 5.03 -3.97
N THR A 86 2.71 5.14 -4.95
CA THR A 86 3.99 4.43 -5.00
C THR A 86 5.15 5.41 -4.98
N TYR A 87 6.18 5.08 -4.23
CA TYR A 87 7.41 5.85 -4.09
C TYR A 87 8.62 5.01 -4.52
N ASN A 88 9.68 5.66 -4.98
CA ASN A 88 10.96 5.00 -5.18
C ASN A 88 11.73 4.88 -3.84
N ASN A 89 12.89 4.23 -3.88
CA ASN A 89 13.71 4.00 -2.69
C ASN A 89 14.31 5.29 -2.08
N GLN A 90 14.30 6.41 -2.80
CA GLN A 90 14.69 7.75 -2.34
C GLN A 90 13.52 8.55 -1.76
N GLY A 91 12.30 7.96 -1.70
CA GLY A 91 11.10 8.63 -1.19
C GLY A 91 10.40 9.55 -2.19
N VAL A 92 10.81 9.54 -3.46
CA VAL A 92 10.15 10.32 -4.53
C VAL A 92 8.88 9.58 -4.98
N LYS A 93 7.76 10.30 -5.04
CA LYS A 93 6.50 9.75 -5.57
C LYS A 93 6.64 9.49 -7.08
N ILE A 94 6.42 8.24 -7.49
CA ILE A 94 6.55 7.81 -8.90
C ILE A 94 5.24 7.34 -9.53
N ALA A 95 4.21 7.02 -8.73
CA ALA A 95 2.89 6.69 -9.27
C ALA A 95 1.78 7.03 -8.27
N GLN A 96 0.61 7.32 -8.80
CA GLN A 96 -0.63 7.44 -8.05
C GLN A 96 -1.77 6.87 -8.87
N ALA A 97 -2.56 5.99 -8.26
CA ALA A 97 -3.70 5.32 -8.83
C ALA A 97 -4.94 5.57 -7.95
N SER A 98 -6.11 5.60 -8.56
CA SER A 98 -7.38 5.66 -7.85
C SER A 98 -8.22 4.43 -8.16
N TYR A 99 -8.89 3.91 -7.13
CA TYR A 99 -9.73 2.72 -7.22
C TYR A 99 -11.08 2.94 -6.52
N THR A 100 -12.11 2.28 -7.03
CA THR A 100 -13.40 2.11 -6.38
C THR A 100 -13.82 0.64 -6.49
N ASN A 101 -14.07 -0.04 -5.35
CA ASN A 101 -14.41 -1.46 -5.33
C ASN A 101 -13.47 -2.36 -6.15
N SER A 102 -12.15 -2.16 -6.03
CA SER A 102 -11.07 -2.85 -6.76
C SER A 102 -11.04 -2.60 -8.26
N LYS A 103 -11.87 -1.73 -8.79
CA LYS A 103 -11.81 -1.29 -10.19
C LYS A 103 -11.05 0.02 -10.30
N LYS A 104 -10.25 0.18 -11.35
CA LYS A 104 -9.62 1.47 -11.68
C LYS A 104 -10.71 2.51 -11.86
N ASP A 105 -10.65 3.62 -11.10
CA ASP A 105 -11.67 4.66 -11.17
C ASP A 105 -11.06 6.01 -10.79
N GLY A 106 -11.19 7.00 -11.68
CA GLY A 106 -10.55 8.30 -11.53
C GLY A 106 -9.21 8.42 -12.25
N LYS A 107 -8.39 9.37 -11.81
CA LYS A 107 -7.11 9.71 -12.44
C LYS A 107 -5.97 8.85 -11.95
N TRP A 108 -5.06 8.57 -12.88
CA TRP A 108 -3.82 7.83 -12.68
C TRP A 108 -2.65 8.65 -13.20
N TYR A 109 -1.58 8.70 -12.43
CA TYR A 109 -0.38 9.47 -12.75
C TYR A 109 0.86 8.62 -12.60
N ILE A 110 1.83 8.83 -13.48
CA ILE A 110 3.18 8.26 -13.38
C ILE A 110 4.17 9.39 -13.54
N TRP A 111 5.12 9.46 -12.63
CA TRP A 111 6.26 10.38 -12.65
C TRP A 111 7.56 9.57 -12.80
N ASP A 112 8.59 10.19 -13.34
CA ASP A 112 9.94 9.64 -13.30
C ASP A 112 10.64 9.94 -11.95
N GLY A 113 11.89 9.47 -11.81
CA GLY A 113 12.69 9.68 -10.60
C GLY A 113 13.04 11.15 -10.31
N ASN A 114 12.90 12.03 -11.29
CA ASN A 114 13.10 13.48 -11.16
C ASN A 114 11.78 14.24 -10.90
N SER A 115 10.70 13.51 -10.60
CA SER A 115 9.35 14.06 -10.40
C SER A 115 8.73 14.72 -11.63
N VAL A 116 9.23 14.45 -12.83
CA VAL A 116 8.60 14.89 -14.08
C VAL A 116 7.41 13.99 -14.37
N LEU A 117 6.23 14.60 -14.59
CA LEU A 117 5.02 13.85 -14.98
C LEU A 117 5.24 13.23 -16.37
N ARG A 118 5.09 11.90 -16.44
CA ARG A 118 5.28 11.13 -17.68
C ARG A 118 3.95 10.66 -18.29
N TYR A 119 2.97 10.33 -17.43
CA TYR A 119 1.66 9.86 -17.87
C TYR A 119 0.55 10.41 -16.99
N GLU A 120 -0.53 10.86 -17.61
CA GLU A 120 -1.84 11.08 -17.00
C GLU A 120 -2.86 10.23 -17.74
N MET A 121 -3.61 9.43 -16.99
CA MET A 121 -4.63 8.51 -17.50
C MET A 121 -5.90 8.70 -16.70
N GLN A 122 -7.04 8.38 -17.29
CA GLN A 122 -8.32 8.38 -16.61
C GLN A 122 -9.08 7.08 -16.86
N TYR A 123 -9.72 6.60 -15.82
CA TYR A 123 -10.56 5.42 -15.84
C TYR A 123 -11.92 5.72 -15.20
N THR A 124 -12.94 5.02 -15.68
CA THR A 124 -14.26 4.98 -15.05
C THR A 124 -14.67 3.52 -14.90
N MET A 125 -14.79 3.05 -13.66
CA MET A 125 -15.18 1.67 -13.32
C MET A 125 -14.42 0.57 -14.09
N GLY A 126 -13.12 0.77 -14.31
CA GLY A 126 -12.20 -0.15 -14.99
C GLY A 126 -12.00 0.12 -16.48
N GLN A 127 -12.81 0.95 -17.09
CA GLN A 127 -12.71 1.30 -18.52
C GLN A 127 -11.84 2.56 -18.70
N LYS A 128 -11.08 2.60 -19.78
CA LYS A 128 -10.33 3.79 -20.20
C LYS A 128 -11.31 4.88 -20.61
N THR A 129 -11.10 6.10 -20.12
CA THR A 129 -11.95 7.26 -20.44
C THR A 129 -11.14 8.53 -20.54
N GLY A 130 -11.74 9.56 -21.13
CA GLY A 130 -11.15 10.90 -21.22
C GLY A 130 -9.92 10.95 -22.10
N THR A 131 -9.04 11.91 -21.84
CA THR A 131 -7.81 12.12 -22.59
C THR A 131 -6.62 11.61 -21.79
N TRP A 132 -5.90 10.64 -22.35
CA TRP A 132 -4.64 10.16 -21.83
C TRP A 132 -3.51 10.97 -22.44
N LYS A 133 -2.54 11.35 -21.60
CA LYS A 133 -1.42 12.21 -21.97
C LYS A 133 -0.09 11.56 -21.61
N GLU A 134 0.90 11.78 -22.46
CA GLU A 134 2.27 11.34 -22.27
C GLU A 134 3.23 12.51 -22.49
N TRP A 135 4.20 12.67 -21.59
CA TRP A 135 5.23 13.70 -21.64
C TRP A 135 6.62 13.06 -21.72
N ASP A 136 7.55 13.79 -22.35
CA ASP A 136 8.97 13.43 -22.40
C ASP A 136 9.68 13.73 -21.07
N GLU A 137 10.97 13.45 -21.01
CA GLU A 137 11.82 13.70 -19.83
C GLU A 137 11.99 15.20 -19.52
N LYS A 138 11.71 16.08 -20.47
CA LYS A 138 11.77 17.53 -20.33
C LYS A 138 10.42 18.12 -19.91
N GLY A 139 9.38 17.29 -19.76
CA GLY A 139 8.02 17.72 -19.44
C GLY A 139 7.24 18.28 -20.65
N SER A 140 7.70 18.05 -21.88
CA SER A 140 6.97 18.44 -23.09
C SER A 140 5.94 17.37 -23.43
N LEU A 141 4.71 17.77 -23.76
CA LEU A 141 3.65 16.84 -24.19
C LEU A 141 4.02 16.22 -25.54
N VAL A 142 4.10 14.89 -25.60
CA VAL A 142 4.48 14.16 -26.82
C VAL A 142 3.35 13.34 -27.41
N LYS A 143 2.30 13.05 -26.63
CA LYS A 143 1.17 12.24 -27.13
C LYS A 143 -0.11 12.50 -26.34
N GLU A 144 -1.21 12.53 -27.07
CA GLU A 144 -2.56 12.47 -26.52
C GLU A 144 -3.38 11.37 -27.20
N ARG A 145 -4.25 10.74 -26.44
CA ARG A 145 -5.22 9.76 -26.94
C ARG A 145 -6.55 9.94 -26.22
N HIS A 146 -7.63 10.01 -26.97
CA HIS A 146 -9.00 10.08 -26.46
C HIS A 146 -9.63 8.68 -26.41
N PHE A 147 -10.39 8.41 -25.34
CA PHE A 147 -11.10 7.15 -25.10
C PHE A 147 -12.57 7.39 -24.79
#